data_2638aee37bc33070e31638c158a67b7d
#
_entry.id   2638aee37bc33070e31638c158a67b7d
#
_cell.length_a   1.000
_cell.length_b   1.000
_cell.length_c   1.000
_cell.angle_alpha   90.00
_cell.angle_beta   90.00
_cell.angle_gamma   90.00
#
_symmetry.space_group_name_H-M   'P 1'
#
loop_
_entity.id
_entity.type
_entity.pdbx_description
1 polymer ?
#
loop_
_entity_poly.entity_id
_entity_poly.type
_entity_poly.pdbx_seq_one_letter_code
_entity_poly.pdbx_strand_id
1 'polypeptide(L)'
;MKTSVLLLPKTKRILETVGYQIKLARLRRNISSQLLADRAGISRATVWQIEKGESSVSIGAYLKCLECLGMAESFLNTAKDDPVGRMYQDAGLKNAKKGYK
;
A
#
# COMPACT_ATOMS: atom_id res chain seq x y z
N MET A 1 -8.64 19.57 7.50
CA MET A 1 -7.22 19.59 7.21
C MET A 1 -6.64 18.19 7.24
N LYS A 2 -5.86 17.86 6.25
CA LYS A 2 -5.24 16.56 6.17
C LYS A 2 -3.90 16.55 6.87
N THR A 3 -3.65 15.47 7.61
CA THR A 3 -2.34 15.28 8.22
C THR A 3 -1.68 14.06 7.60
N SER A 4 -0.41 14.20 7.25
CA SER A 4 0.38 13.08 6.78
C SER A 4 1.01 12.37 7.95
N VAL A 5 1.09 11.05 7.85
CA VAL A 5 1.90 10.27 8.77
C VAL A 5 3.36 10.51 8.42
N LEU A 6 4.16 10.79 9.43
CA LEU A 6 5.57 11.04 9.23
C LEU A 6 6.32 9.73 9.15
N LEU A 7 6.89 9.46 7.98
CA LEU A 7 7.63 8.23 7.76
C LEU A 7 9.12 8.50 7.81
N LEU A 8 9.87 7.53 8.32
CA LEU A 8 11.32 7.57 8.24
C LEU A 8 11.74 7.54 6.76
N PRO A 9 12.91 8.12 6.41
CA PRO A 9 13.33 8.18 5.02
C PRO A 9 13.31 6.83 4.29
N LYS A 10 13.73 5.78 4.96
CA LYS A 10 13.74 4.45 4.36
C LYS A 10 12.33 3.97 4.04
N THR A 11 11.41 4.15 4.98
CA THR A 11 10.02 3.73 4.81
C THR A 11 9.32 4.60 3.77
N LYS A 12 9.67 5.89 3.75
CA LYS A 12 9.13 6.78 2.73
C LYS A 12 9.50 6.30 1.34
N ARG A 13 10.74 5.87 1.16
CA ARG A 13 11.17 5.35 -0.14
C ARG A 13 10.44 4.09 -0.55
N ILE A 14 10.07 3.26 0.43
CA ILE A 14 9.27 2.07 0.14
C ILE A 14 7.92 2.48 -0.45
N LEU A 15 7.26 3.44 0.16
CA LEU A 15 5.97 3.89 -0.34
C LEU A 15 6.09 4.57 -1.69
N GLU A 16 7.16 5.34 -1.90
CA GLU A 16 7.42 5.96 -3.20
C GLU A 16 7.61 4.91 -4.28
N THR A 17 8.28 3.81 -3.94
CA THR A 17 8.45 2.70 -4.87
C THR A 17 7.12 2.05 -5.21
N VAL A 18 6.27 1.86 -4.21
CA VAL A 18 4.94 1.30 -4.45
C VAL A 18 4.15 2.21 -5.38
N GLY A 19 4.19 3.51 -5.13
CA GLY A 19 3.50 4.47 -5.99
C GLY A 19 4.00 4.42 -7.43
N TYR A 20 5.30 4.32 -7.60
CA TYR A 20 5.89 4.21 -8.93
C TYR A 20 5.47 2.92 -9.61
N GLN A 21 5.40 1.83 -8.87
CA GLN A 21 4.92 0.55 -9.42
C GLN A 21 3.48 0.65 -9.90
N ILE A 22 2.64 1.37 -9.17
CA ILE A 22 1.26 1.61 -9.57
C ILE A 22 1.23 2.40 -10.88
N LYS A 23 2.06 3.43 -10.98
CA LYS A 23 2.17 4.22 -12.19
C LYS A 23 2.58 3.37 -13.38
N LEU A 24 3.60 2.53 -13.22
CA LEU A 24 4.05 1.65 -14.29
C LEU A 24 2.96 0.67 -14.71
N ALA A 25 2.23 0.12 -13.73
CA ALA A 25 1.15 -0.82 -14.02
C ALA A 25 0.05 -0.15 -14.83
N ARG A 26 -0.25 1.11 -14.50
CA ARG A 26 -1.22 1.88 -15.25
C ARG A 26 -0.75 2.11 -16.69
N LEU A 27 0.50 2.53 -16.85
CA LEU A 27 1.05 2.82 -18.16
C LEU A 27 1.11 1.58 -19.06
N ARG A 28 1.46 0.43 -18.47
CA ARG A 28 1.49 -0.82 -19.24
C ARG A 28 0.14 -1.20 -19.80
N ARG A 29 -0.93 -0.72 -19.18
CA ARG A 29 -2.30 -0.99 -19.62
C ARG A 29 -2.86 0.11 -20.52
N ASN A 30 -2.02 1.08 -20.86
CA ASN A 30 -2.44 2.23 -21.67
C ASN A 30 -3.65 2.96 -21.09
N ILE A 31 -3.67 3.11 -19.79
CA ILE A 31 -4.74 3.81 -19.10
C ILE A 31 -4.25 5.17 -18.66
N SER A 32 -5.03 6.21 -18.93
CA SER A 32 -4.69 7.55 -18.45
C SER A 32 -4.94 7.66 -16.94
N SER A 33 -4.29 8.63 -16.32
CA SER A 33 -4.55 8.88 -14.91
C SER A 33 -6.00 9.29 -14.67
N GLN A 34 -6.61 9.99 -15.60
CA GLN A 34 -8.00 10.37 -15.48
C GLN A 34 -8.92 9.14 -15.50
N LEU A 35 -8.63 8.20 -16.39
CA LEU A 35 -9.44 6.99 -16.48
C LEU A 35 -9.31 6.16 -15.21
N LEU A 36 -8.08 6.04 -14.70
CA LEU A 36 -7.88 5.33 -13.43
C LEU A 36 -8.65 6.01 -12.31
N ALA A 37 -8.58 7.34 -12.25
CA ALA A 37 -9.31 8.09 -11.23
C ALA A 37 -10.81 7.83 -11.31
N ASP A 38 -11.35 7.87 -12.53
CA ASP A 38 -12.77 7.64 -12.74
C ASP A 38 -13.19 6.25 -12.27
N ARG A 39 -12.42 5.24 -12.64
CA ARG A 39 -12.72 3.86 -12.27
C ARG A 39 -12.58 3.63 -10.76
N ALA A 40 -11.60 4.28 -10.16
CA ALA A 40 -11.36 4.11 -8.72
C ALA A 40 -12.27 4.99 -7.87
N GLY A 41 -13.00 5.93 -8.49
CA GLY A 41 -13.88 6.82 -7.75
C GLY A 41 -13.13 7.83 -6.90
N ILE A 42 -11.97 8.26 -7.36
CA ILE A 42 -11.16 9.25 -6.66
C ILE A 42 -10.77 10.35 -7.65
N SER A 43 -10.24 11.45 -7.14
CA SER A 43 -9.84 12.54 -8.01
C SER A 43 -8.54 12.22 -8.74
N ARG A 44 -8.33 12.88 -9.86
CA ARG A 44 -7.07 12.75 -10.59
C ARG A 44 -5.89 13.21 -9.74
N ALA A 45 -6.10 14.23 -8.92
CA ALA A 45 -5.08 14.71 -8.00
C ALA A 45 -4.68 13.61 -7.00
N THR A 46 -5.66 12.82 -6.54
CA THR A 46 -5.37 11.72 -5.63
C THR A 46 -4.56 10.63 -6.32
N VAL A 47 -4.88 10.31 -7.58
CA VAL A 47 -4.07 9.36 -8.35
C VAL A 47 -2.63 9.86 -8.45
N TRP A 48 -2.44 11.14 -8.72
CA TRP A 48 -1.10 11.72 -8.79
C TRP A 48 -0.35 11.54 -7.48
N GLN A 49 -1.03 11.81 -6.36
CA GLN A 49 -0.43 11.65 -5.04
C GLN A 49 -0.05 10.19 -4.76
N ILE A 50 -0.93 9.25 -5.15
CA ILE A 50 -0.66 7.82 -4.98
C ILE A 50 0.59 7.43 -5.76
N GLU A 51 0.69 7.89 -7.00
CA GLU A 51 1.82 7.54 -7.86
C GLU A 51 3.12 8.19 -7.39
N LYS A 52 3.02 9.24 -6.59
CA LYS A 52 4.18 9.83 -5.92
C LYS A 52 4.50 9.14 -4.60
N GLY A 53 3.63 8.27 -4.11
CA GLY A 53 3.86 7.57 -2.87
C GLY A 53 3.61 8.43 -1.64
N GLU A 54 2.59 9.26 -1.67
CA GLU A 54 2.31 10.15 -0.55
C GLU A 54 1.59 9.44 0.57
N SER A 55 2.06 9.67 1.80
CA SER A 55 1.49 9.03 2.98
C SER A 55 0.21 9.70 3.46
N SER A 56 -0.14 10.86 2.90
CA SER A 56 -1.36 11.54 3.27
C SER A 56 -2.61 10.91 2.65
N VAL A 57 -2.44 10.03 1.67
CA VAL A 57 -3.55 9.37 1.00
C VAL A 57 -3.91 8.11 1.78
N SER A 58 -5.20 7.82 1.90
CA SER A 58 -5.63 6.64 2.64
C SER A 58 -5.17 5.35 1.96
N ILE A 59 -4.95 4.33 2.78
CA ILE A 59 -4.59 3.03 2.23
C ILE A 59 -5.71 2.46 1.37
N GLY A 60 -6.96 2.81 1.69
CA GLY A 60 -8.10 2.38 0.88
C GLY A 60 -8.01 2.92 -0.54
N ALA A 61 -7.55 4.14 -0.70
CA ALA A 61 -7.40 4.71 -2.04
C ALA A 61 -6.29 4.01 -2.82
N TYR A 62 -5.16 3.69 -2.17
CA TYR A 62 -4.12 2.89 -2.79
C TYR A 62 -4.65 1.54 -3.24
N LEU A 63 -5.39 0.90 -2.33
CA LEU A 63 -5.93 -0.43 -2.62
C LEU A 63 -6.94 -0.38 -3.76
N LYS A 64 -7.73 0.69 -3.83
CA LYS A 64 -8.71 0.86 -4.90
C LYS A 64 -8.04 0.98 -6.27
N CYS A 65 -6.91 1.68 -6.33
CA CYS A 65 -6.14 1.75 -7.56
C CYS A 65 -5.61 0.38 -7.96
N LEU A 66 -5.08 -0.37 -6.98
CA LEU A 66 -4.61 -1.73 -7.26
C LEU A 66 -5.75 -2.61 -7.73
N GLU A 67 -6.93 -2.45 -7.14
CA GLU A 67 -8.10 -3.22 -7.56
C GLU A 67 -8.44 -2.94 -9.01
N CYS A 68 -8.44 -1.68 -9.41
CA CYS A 68 -8.73 -1.29 -10.79
C CYS A 68 -7.71 -1.84 -11.77
N LEU A 69 -6.48 -2.07 -11.30
CA LEU A 69 -5.40 -2.61 -12.12
C LEU A 69 -5.34 -4.14 -12.06
N GLY A 70 -6.23 -4.76 -11.28
CA GLY A 70 -6.24 -6.21 -11.14
C GLY A 70 -5.14 -6.75 -10.25
N MET A 71 -4.62 -5.92 -9.33
CA MET A 71 -3.45 -6.27 -8.52
C MET A 71 -3.72 -6.20 -7.02
N ALA A 72 -5.00 -6.08 -6.63
CA ALA A 72 -5.31 -5.91 -5.20
C ALA A 72 -4.89 -7.11 -4.37
N GLU A 73 -4.92 -8.31 -4.94
CA GLU A 73 -4.62 -9.51 -4.19
C GLU A 73 -3.17 -9.60 -3.73
N SER A 74 -2.28 -8.88 -4.41
CA SER A 74 -0.88 -8.87 -3.97
C SER A 74 -0.75 -8.27 -2.58
N PHE A 75 -1.73 -7.48 -2.16
CA PHE A 75 -1.72 -6.88 -0.83
C PHE A 75 -1.89 -7.92 0.27
N LEU A 76 -2.43 -9.08 -0.06
CA LEU A 76 -2.60 -10.16 0.92
C LEU A 76 -1.28 -10.63 1.51
N ASN A 77 -0.19 -10.38 0.80
CA ASN A 77 1.12 -10.85 1.23
C ASN A 77 1.89 -9.82 2.05
N THR A 78 1.30 -8.65 2.27
CA THR A 78 2.01 -7.52 2.87
C THR A 78 2.66 -7.87 4.22
N ALA A 79 1.95 -8.58 5.07
CA ALA A 79 2.49 -8.97 6.38
C ALA A 79 2.44 -10.47 6.59
N LYS A 80 2.31 -11.21 5.50
CA LYS A 80 2.13 -12.65 5.59
C LYS A 80 3.37 -13.36 6.10
N ASP A 81 4.54 -12.95 5.60
CA ASP A 81 5.80 -13.57 6.00
C ASP A 81 6.44 -12.70 7.07
N ASP A 82 6.52 -13.23 8.26
CA ASP A 82 7.01 -12.51 9.43
C ASP A 82 8.07 -13.36 10.13
N PRO A 83 9.28 -13.42 9.57
CA PRO A 83 10.32 -14.29 10.13
C PRO A 83 10.72 -13.90 11.54
N VAL A 84 10.75 -12.60 11.85
CA VAL A 84 11.09 -12.16 13.19
C VAL A 84 9.99 -12.56 14.17
N GLY A 85 8.74 -12.38 13.79
CA GLY A 85 7.61 -12.78 14.63
C GLY A 85 7.62 -14.29 14.88
N ARG A 86 7.96 -15.07 13.84
CA ARG A 86 8.07 -16.52 14.02
C ARG A 86 9.16 -16.88 15.01
N MET A 87 10.27 -16.16 14.98
CA MET A 87 11.35 -16.40 15.96
C MET A 87 10.88 -16.11 17.37
N TYR A 88 10.15 -15.02 17.56
CA TYR A 88 9.58 -14.73 18.88
C TYR A 88 8.61 -15.80 19.31
N GLN A 89 7.80 -16.26 18.39
CA GLN A 89 6.81 -17.29 18.66
C GLN A 89 7.49 -18.59 19.07
N ASP A 90 8.55 -18.98 18.35
CA ASP A 90 9.28 -20.21 18.65
C ASP A 90 9.93 -20.14 20.02
N ALA A 91 10.45 -18.97 20.38
CA ALA A 91 11.17 -18.81 21.64
C ALA A 91 10.24 -18.68 22.84
N GLY A 92 9.10 -18.01 22.67
CA GLY A 92 8.21 -17.75 23.80
C GLY A 92 6.75 -17.97 23.43
N LEU A 93 6.50 -19.01 22.74
CA LEU A 93 5.23 -19.25 22.10
C LEU A 93 4.04 -19.18 23.04
N LYS A 94 4.17 -19.79 24.20
CA LYS A 94 3.04 -19.85 25.12
C LYS A 94 2.58 -18.47 25.55
N ASN A 95 3.54 -17.60 25.79
CA ASN A 95 3.22 -16.24 26.22
C ASN A 95 2.62 -15.43 25.10
N ALA A 96 3.16 -15.57 23.91
CA ALA A 96 2.65 -14.87 22.75
C ALA A 96 1.20 -15.24 22.49
N LYS A 97 0.90 -16.52 22.63
CA LYS A 97 -0.45 -17.01 22.38
C LYS A 97 -1.45 -16.41 23.35
N LYS A 98 -1.04 -16.25 24.60
CA LYS A 98 -1.93 -15.66 25.59
C LYS A 98 -2.19 -14.18 25.37
N GLY A 99 -1.30 -13.52 24.68
CA GLY A 99 -1.44 -12.10 24.41
C GLY A 99 -2.49 -11.77 23.39
N TYR A 100 -3.02 -12.74 22.69
CA TYR A 100 -4.00 -12.50 21.65
C TYR A 100 -5.43 -12.62 22.18
N LYS A 101 -6.26 -11.74 21.66
CA LYS A 101 -7.68 -11.74 22.02
C LYS A 101 -8.52 -11.92 20.80
#